data_41219f1ec73862b73530dcb5a8aeb099
#
_entry.id   41219f1ec73862b73530dcb5a8aeb099
#
_cell.length_a   1.000
_cell.length_b   1.000
_cell.length_c   1.000
_cell.angle_alpha   90.00
_cell.angle_beta   90.00
_cell.angle_gamma   90.00
#
_symmetry.space_group_name_H-M   'P 1'
#
loop_
_entity.id
_entity.type
_entity.pdbx_description
1 polymer ?
#
loop_
_entity_poly.entity_id
_entity_poly.type
_entity_poly.pdbx_seq_one_letter_code
_entity_poly.pdbx_strand_id
1 'polypeptide(L)'
;EIVIQLRDVATNALVLGPFTGSLDRAALDEFNQSYFIGDIVAQYTDVLEVVDVAEDAEVPVACVFYGKKDSKDVFASTTLNYFTEGSTLYTTDDMDAAITRIKRAKPSFTYICAGGTENVALISRLLGLGDDINKQVAWDIPGRFTPQAAATFYASVGGSTDSLYSQCYWAPIIANNPAAGGKAYMGTSGQNIGYRCARNAVTNAKGIAKRN
;
A
#
# COMPACT_ATOMS: atom_id res chain seq x y z
N GLU A 1 -3.12 1.58 -32.89
CA GLU A 1 -3.83 2.15 -31.75
C GLU A 1 -4.40 1.05 -30.87
N ILE A 2 -4.18 1.12 -29.56
CA ILE A 2 -4.71 0.18 -28.59
C ILE A 2 -5.45 0.94 -27.51
N VAL A 3 -6.41 0.26 -26.88
CA VAL A 3 -7.16 0.80 -25.77
C VAL A 3 -7.01 -0.16 -24.58
N ILE A 4 -6.54 0.36 -23.45
CA ILE A 4 -6.42 -0.38 -22.20
C ILE A 4 -7.46 0.13 -21.21
N GLN A 5 -8.17 -0.79 -20.58
CA GLN A 5 -9.08 -0.49 -19.49
C GLN A 5 -9.06 -1.61 -18.46
N LEU A 6 -9.10 -1.23 -17.21
CA LEU A 6 -9.19 -2.15 -16.08
C LEU A 6 -10.64 -2.20 -15.59
N ARG A 7 -11.19 -3.40 -15.47
CA ARG A 7 -12.54 -3.62 -15.00
C ARG A 7 -12.55 -4.58 -13.83
N ASP A 8 -13.42 -4.34 -12.89
CA ASP A 8 -13.70 -5.27 -11.81
C ASP A 8 -14.31 -6.57 -12.35
N VAL A 9 -13.75 -7.71 -11.96
CA VAL A 9 -14.14 -9.02 -12.50
C VAL A 9 -15.55 -9.42 -12.08
N ALA A 10 -15.98 -9.06 -10.89
CA ALA A 10 -17.27 -9.45 -10.34
C ALA A 10 -18.41 -8.57 -10.84
N THR A 11 -18.16 -7.26 -10.95
CA THR A 11 -19.19 -6.26 -11.27
C THR A 11 -19.12 -5.75 -12.70
N ASN A 12 -18.03 -6.05 -13.43
CA ASN A 12 -17.69 -5.50 -14.73
C ASN A 12 -17.64 -3.95 -14.75
N ALA A 13 -17.57 -3.32 -13.59
CA ALA A 13 -17.44 -1.89 -13.48
C ALA A 13 -16.06 -1.41 -13.95
N LEU A 14 -16.00 -0.28 -14.62
CA LEU A 14 -14.74 0.34 -15.01
C LEU A 14 -14.03 0.84 -13.76
N VAL A 15 -12.82 0.34 -13.52
CA VAL A 15 -11.97 0.74 -12.40
C VAL A 15 -10.99 1.83 -12.83
N LEU A 16 -10.38 1.66 -14.02
CA LEU A 16 -9.37 2.58 -14.53
C LEU A 16 -9.39 2.63 -16.06
N GLY A 17 -9.11 3.78 -16.66
CA GLY A 17 -9.15 4.01 -18.10
C GLY A 17 -10.53 4.43 -18.62
N PRO A 18 -10.82 4.30 -19.92
CA PRO A 18 -9.96 3.76 -20.98
C PRO A 18 -8.77 4.67 -21.31
N PHE A 19 -7.60 4.05 -21.55
CA PHE A 19 -6.42 4.73 -22.04
C PHE A 19 -6.20 4.32 -23.49
N THR A 20 -6.01 5.28 -24.38
CA THR A 20 -5.79 5.05 -25.80
C THR A 20 -4.38 5.48 -26.16
N GLY A 21 -3.64 4.65 -26.88
CA GLY A 21 -2.28 4.95 -27.28
C GLY A 21 -1.75 3.99 -28.33
N SER A 22 -0.44 4.04 -28.56
CA SER A 22 0.31 3.20 -29.48
C SER A 22 1.20 2.20 -28.73
N LEU A 23 1.50 1.07 -29.36
CA LEU A 23 2.57 0.16 -28.91
C LEU A 23 3.95 0.63 -29.35
N ASP A 24 4.01 1.51 -30.36
CA ASP A 24 5.26 2.08 -30.82
C ASP A 24 5.72 3.16 -29.84
N ARG A 25 6.92 2.96 -29.27
CA ARG A 25 7.55 3.90 -28.33
C ARG A 25 7.91 5.25 -28.97
N ALA A 26 8.08 5.30 -30.29
CA ALA A 26 8.38 6.50 -31.04
C ALA A 26 7.12 7.24 -31.51
N ALA A 27 5.93 6.71 -31.25
CA ALA A 27 4.69 7.34 -31.67
C ALA A 27 4.44 8.65 -30.91
N LEU A 28 4.08 9.67 -31.68
CA LEU A 28 3.71 10.98 -31.16
C LEU A 28 2.27 11.28 -31.52
N ASP A 29 1.60 12.06 -30.67
CA ASP A 29 0.27 12.58 -30.93
C ASP A 29 0.32 13.84 -31.82
N GLU A 30 -0.83 14.43 -32.08
CA GLU A 30 -0.98 15.65 -32.90
C GLU A 30 -0.32 16.88 -32.26
N PHE A 31 0.02 16.83 -30.98
CA PHE A 31 0.72 17.87 -30.23
C PHE A 31 2.20 17.57 -30.03
N ASN A 32 2.72 16.54 -30.72
CA ASN A 32 4.13 16.10 -30.65
C ASN A 32 4.53 15.60 -29.25
N GLN A 33 3.54 15.06 -28.47
CA GLN A 33 3.78 14.41 -27.20
C GLN A 33 3.80 12.89 -27.38
N SER A 34 4.43 12.16 -26.44
CA SER A 34 4.48 10.71 -26.52
C SER A 34 3.08 10.12 -26.56
N TYR A 35 2.83 9.31 -27.60
CA TYR A 35 1.59 8.55 -27.75
C TYR A 35 1.79 7.06 -27.38
N PHE A 36 2.93 6.74 -26.80
CA PHE A 36 3.19 5.39 -26.30
C PHE A 36 2.27 5.09 -25.11
N ILE A 37 1.59 3.95 -25.16
CA ILE A 37 0.57 3.60 -24.16
C ILE A 37 1.14 3.52 -22.75
N GLY A 38 2.40 3.11 -22.57
CA GLY A 38 3.07 3.06 -21.29
C GLY A 38 3.22 4.45 -20.66
N ASP A 39 3.61 5.44 -21.47
CA ASP A 39 3.76 6.81 -21.00
C ASP A 39 2.41 7.45 -20.67
N ILE A 40 1.38 7.11 -21.45
CA ILE A 40 0.01 7.59 -21.19
C ILE A 40 -0.50 7.01 -19.86
N VAL A 41 -0.36 5.71 -19.64
CA VAL A 41 -0.81 5.08 -18.39
C VAL A 41 -0.05 5.65 -17.19
N ALA A 42 1.26 5.84 -17.30
CA ALA A 42 2.11 6.40 -16.24
C ALA A 42 1.73 7.83 -15.83
N GLN A 43 1.12 8.62 -16.74
CA GLN A 43 0.63 9.98 -16.42
C GLN A 43 -0.60 9.97 -15.51
N TYR A 44 -1.39 8.90 -15.54
CA TYR A 44 -2.67 8.82 -14.83
C TYR A 44 -2.66 7.93 -13.60
N THR A 45 -1.69 7.04 -13.49
CA THR A 45 -1.60 6.11 -12.35
C THR A 45 -0.17 5.63 -12.16
N ASP A 46 0.21 5.45 -10.90
CA ASP A 46 1.43 4.81 -10.43
C ASP A 46 1.22 3.35 -9.99
N VAL A 47 -0.03 2.88 -10.07
CA VAL A 47 -0.42 1.52 -9.66
C VAL A 47 -0.21 0.50 -10.79
N LEU A 48 -0.27 0.96 -12.04
CA LEU A 48 -0.10 0.11 -13.22
C LEU A 48 1.17 0.51 -13.96
N GLU A 49 1.98 -0.50 -14.26
CA GLU A 49 3.13 -0.37 -15.15
C GLU A 49 2.87 -1.16 -16.43
N VAL A 50 3.13 -0.53 -17.57
CA VAL A 50 3.07 -1.20 -18.89
C VAL A 50 4.47 -1.66 -19.23
N VAL A 51 4.70 -2.97 -19.18
CA VAL A 51 5.96 -3.59 -19.56
C VAL A 51 5.83 -4.17 -20.96
N ASP A 52 6.67 -3.70 -21.88
CA ASP A 52 6.79 -4.27 -23.21
C ASP A 52 7.72 -5.48 -23.17
N VAL A 53 7.17 -6.66 -23.34
CA VAL A 53 7.93 -7.93 -23.35
C VAL A 53 8.14 -8.47 -24.77
N ALA A 54 7.78 -7.68 -25.79
CA ALA A 54 7.77 -8.17 -27.17
C ALA A 54 9.15 -8.14 -27.85
N GLU A 55 10.18 -7.56 -27.23
CA GLU A 55 11.50 -7.50 -27.84
C GLU A 55 12.20 -8.86 -27.97
N ASP A 56 11.83 -9.89 -27.16
CA ASP A 56 12.58 -11.13 -27.09
C ASP A 56 11.75 -12.43 -27.25
N ALA A 57 10.46 -12.36 -27.43
CA ALA A 57 9.63 -13.55 -27.54
C ALA A 57 8.64 -13.40 -28.69
N GLU A 58 8.54 -14.42 -29.53
CA GLU A 58 7.36 -14.66 -30.38
C GLU A 58 6.13 -14.94 -29.49
N VAL A 59 5.78 -13.97 -28.67
CA VAL A 59 4.56 -14.02 -27.89
C VAL A 59 3.43 -13.68 -28.84
N PRO A 60 2.46 -14.57 -29.06
CA PRO A 60 1.29 -14.22 -29.82
C PRO A 60 0.65 -13.01 -29.12
N VAL A 61 0.67 -11.86 -29.78
CA VAL A 61 0.00 -10.67 -29.31
C VAL A 61 -1.47 -11.06 -29.19
N ALA A 62 -1.96 -11.20 -27.98
CA ALA A 62 -3.38 -11.37 -27.75
C ALA A 62 -4.05 -10.03 -28.06
N CYS A 63 -4.40 -9.85 -29.31
CA CYS A 63 -5.14 -8.68 -29.74
C CYS A 63 -6.59 -8.83 -29.33
N VAL A 64 -7.12 -7.84 -28.64
CA VAL A 64 -8.56 -7.66 -28.55
C VAL A 64 -9.03 -7.22 -29.94
N PHE A 65 -9.63 -8.13 -30.69
CA PHE A 65 -10.18 -7.81 -32.00
C PHE A 65 -11.54 -7.12 -31.78
N TYR A 66 -11.65 -5.90 -32.27
CA TYR A 66 -12.95 -5.30 -32.51
C TYR A 66 -13.55 -5.97 -33.76
N GLY A 67 -14.55 -6.78 -33.56
CA GLY A 67 -15.36 -7.33 -34.66
C GLY A 67 -16.76 -6.74 -34.60
N LYS A 68 -17.35 -6.46 -35.76
CA LYS A 68 -18.80 -6.22 -35.84
C LYS A 68 -19.47 -7.52 -36.19
N LYS A 69 -20.37 -7.98 -35.32
CA LYS A 69 -21.31 -9.04 -35.62
C LYS A 69 -22.71 -8.43 -35.60
N ASP A 70 -23.41 -8.56 -36.71
CA ASP A 70 -24.77 -8.01 -36.88
C ASP A 70 -24.84 -6.50 -36.58
N SER A 71 -23.87 -5.73 -37.06
CA SER A 71 -23.72 -4.28 -36.84
C SER A 71 -23.53 -3.84 -35.38
N LYS A 72 -23.30 -4.77 -34.46
CA LYS A 72 -22.98 -4.52 -33.07
C LYS A 72 -21.51 -4.81 -32.82
N ASP A 73 -20.87 -3.93 -32.03
CA ASP A 73 -19.49 -4.16 -31.60
C ASP A 73 -19.42 -5.41 -30.71
N VAL A 74 -18.63 -6.37 -31.08
CA VAL A 74 -18.41 -7.59 -30.31
C VAL A 74 -17.04 -7.51 -29.68
N PHE A 75 -16.98 -7.44 -28.38
CA PHE A 75 -15.75 -7.59 -27.62
C PHE A 75 -15.43 -9.08 -27.48
N ALA A 76 -14.39 -9.54 -28.13
CA ALA A 76 -13.81 -10.82 -27.78
C ALA A 76 -12.92 -10.60 -26.57
N SER A 77 -13.40 -10.90 -25.37
CA SER A 77 -12.53 -10.95 -24.20
C SER A 77 -11.70 -12.23 -24.31
N THR A 78 -10.46 -12.11 -24.70
CA THR A 78 -9.47 -13.14 -24.43
C THR A 78 -9.08 -12.96 -22.97
N THR A 79 -9.21 -14.00 -22.17
CA THR A 79 -8.66 -14.02 -20.84
C THR A 79 -7.14 -13.96 -21.00
N LEU A 80 -6.56 -12.78 -20.85
CA LEU A 80 -5.12 -12.61 -20.82
C LEU A 80 -4.64 -13.19 -19.49
N ASN A 81 -4.14 -14.42 -19.52
CA ASN A 81 -3.51 -15.09 -18.37
C ASN A 81 -2.13 -14.48 -18.02
N TYR A 82 -1.88 -13.24 -18.41
CA TYR A 82 -0.60 -12.56 -18.17
C TYR A 82 -0.59 -11.68 -16.93
N PHE A 83 -1.74 -11.41 -16.33
CA PHE A 83 -1.80 -10.77 -15.04
C PHE A 83 -1.61 -11.82 -13.95
N THR A 84 -0.41 -11.90 -13.44
CA THR A 84 -0.21 -12.49 -12.12
C THR A 84 -0.54 -11.38 -11.13
N GLU A 85 -1.64 -11.54 -10.42
CA GLU A 85 -1.98 -10.61 -9.35
C GLU A 85 -0.82 -10.59 -8.35
N GLY A 86 -0.28 -9.40 -8.11
CA GLY A 86 0.78 -9.24 -7.13
C GLY A 86 0.28 -9.67 -5.77
N SER A 87 0.98 -10.57 -5.12
CA SER A 87 0.65 -10.97 -3.76
C SER A 87 1.10 -9.89 -2.79
N THR A 88 0.17 -9.41 -1.96
CA THR A 88 0.49 -8.63 -0.77
C THR A 88 0.92 -9.52 0.40
N LEU A 89 0.99 -10.83 0.18
CA LEU A 89 1.46 -11.78 1.18
C LEU A 89 2.98 -11.67 1.29
N TYR A 90 3.42 -11.30 2.46
CA TYR A 90 4.83 -11.29 2.82
C TYR A 90 5.12 -12.43 3.79
N THR A 91 6.29 -13.04 3.62
CA THR A 91 6.78 -14.14 4.44
C THR A 91 7.49 -13.62 5.69
N THR A 92 7.80 -14.52 6.59
CA THR A 92 8.66 -14.23 7.75
C THR A 92 10.01 -13.68 7.32
N ASP A 93 10.60 -14.23 6.26
CA ASP A 93 11.91 -13.82 5.76
C ASP A 93 11.87 -12.40 5.16
N ASP A 94 10.77 -12.04 4.50
CA ASP A 94 10.56 -10.67 3.99
C ASP A 94 10.50 -9.67 5.15
N MET A 95 9.80 -10.01 6.23
CA MET A 95 9.76 -9.18 7.44
C MET A 95 11.15 -9.00 8.05
N ASP A 96 11.91 -10.06 8.19
CA ASP A 96 13.27 -10.03 8.76
C ASP A 96 14.24 -9.24 7.87
N ALA A 97 14.11 -9.38 6.54
CA ALA A 97 14.85 -8.57 5.59
C ALA A 97 14.49 -7.07 5.69
N ALA A 98 13.21 -6.73 5.84
CA ALA A 98 12.75 -5.35 6.02
C ALA A 98 13.29 -4.75 7.34
N ILE A 99 13.20 -5.47 8.45
CA ILE A 99 13.78 -5.07 9.74
C ILE A 99 15.27 -4.79 9.63
N THR A 100 16.00 -5.69 8.94
CA THR A 100 17.44 -5.52 8.71
C THR A 100 17.76 -4.26 7.90
N ARG A 101 16.94 -3.95 6.87
CA ARG A 101 17.08 -2.73 6.09
C ARG A 101 16.82 -1.47 6.92
N ILE A 102 15.80 -1.50 7.78
CA ILE A 102 15.48 -0.37 8.68
C ILE A 102 16.64 -0.12 9.66
N LYS A 103 17.22 -1.16 10.26
CA LYS A 103 18.39 -1.04 11.14
C LYS A 103 19.59 -0.37 10.47
N ARG A 104 19.76 -0.58 9.17
CA ARG A 104 20.86 -0.04 8.36
C ARG A 104 20.51 1.27 7.67
N ALA A 105 19.28 1.76 7.81
CA ALA A 105 18.83 2.98 7.14
C ALA A 105 19.63 4.20 7.62
N LYS A 106 20.15 4.97 6.68
CA LYS A 106 20.89 6.21 6.97
C LYS A 106 20.02 7.34 7.52
N PRO A 107 18.76 7.55 7.02
CA PRO A 107 17.90 8.57 7.59
C PRO A 107 17.58 8.27 9.06
N SER A 108 17.77 9.24 9.93
CA SER A 108 17.38 9.13 11.33
C SER A 108 15.86 9.25 11.47
N PHE A 109 15.26 8.41 12.27
CA PHE A 109 13.86 8.49 12.64
C PHE A 109 13.71 8.36 14.17
N THR A 110 12.60 8.85 14.69
CA THR A 110 12.36 8.91 16.15
C THR A 110 11.35 7.87 16.60
N TYR A 111 10.36 7.57 15.77
CA TYR A 111 9.25 6.69 16.10
C TYR A 111 9.05 5.64 15.03
N ILE A 112 8.51 4.50 15.46
CA ILE A 112 8.03 3.42 14.58
C ILE A 112 6.53 3.31 14.81
N CYS A 113 5.75 3.21 13.73
CA CYS A 113 4.32 2.99 13.79
C CYS A 113 3.98 1.69 13.07
N ALA A 114 3.23 0.82 13.74
CA ALA A 114 2.76 -0.43 13.13
C ALA A 114 1.61 -0.24 12.13
N GLY A 115 1.05 0.98 12.05
CA GLY A 115 0.07 1.34 11.02
C GLY A 115 -1.25 0.59 11.09
N GLY A 116 -1.65 0.09 12.27
CA GLY A 116 -2.90 -0.64 12.44
C GLY A 116 -2.87 -2.08 11.90
N THR A 117 -1.69 -2.63 11.63
CA THR A 117 -1.57 -4.05 11.24
C THR A 117 -2.07 -4.97 12.35
N GLU A 118 -2.73 -6.05 11.95
CA GLU A 118 -3.17 -7.13 12.86
C GLU A 118 -2.22 -8.33 12.84
N ASN A 119 -1.15 -8.24 12.05
CA ASN A 119 -0.15 -9.29 11.99
C ASN A 119 0.73 -9.29 13.24
N VAL A 120 0.43 -10.22 14.15
CA VAL A 120 1.14 -10.38 15.43
C VAL A 120 2.64 -10.57 15.24
N ALA A 121 3.05 -11.34 14.23
CA ALA A 121 4.46 -11.60 13.95
C ALA A 121 5.20 -10.34 13.51
N LEU A 122 4.54 -9.47 12.75
CA LEU A 122 5.10 -8.17 12.36
C LEU A 122 5.20 -7.22 13.55
N ILE A 123 4.14 -7.13 14.37
CA ILE A 123 4.14 -6.28 15.58
C ILE A 123 5.28 -6.70 16.50
N SER A 124 5.42 -7.98 16.80
CA SER A 124 6.48 -8.52 17.66
C SER A 124 7.87 -8.16 17.14
N ARG A 125 8.10 -8.26 15.82
CA ARG A 125 9.38 -7.86 15.20
C ARG A 125 9.65 -6.37 15.28
N LEU A 126 8.62 -5.53 15.08
CA LEU A 126 8.77 -4.08 15.23
C LEU A 126 9.11 -3.69 16.67
N LEU A 127 8.53 -4.38 17.66
CA LEU A 127 8.86 -4.17 19.07
C LEU A 127 10.31 -4.56 19.35
N GLY A 128 10.75 -5.73 18.87
CA GLY A 128 12.15 -6.14 18.96
C GLY A 128 13.10 -5.15 18.27
N LEU A 129 12.71 -4.63 17.11
CA LEU A 129 13.47 -3.56 16.45
C LEU A 129 13.58 -2.31 17.35
N GLY A 130 12.46 -1.90 17.96
CA GLY A 130 12.43 -0.77 18.87
C GLY A 130 13.40 -0.90 20.02
N ASP A 131 13.47 -2.08 20.62
CA ASP A 131 14.44 -2.42 21.68
C ASP A 131 15.88 -2.35 21.18
N ASP A 132 16.16 -2.95 20.03
CA ASP A 132 17.50 -3.01 19.46
C ASP A 132 18.09 -1.63 19.13
N ILE A 133 17.26 -0.68 18.70
CA ILE A 133 17.72 0.64 18.25
C ILE A 133 17.28 1.78 19.17
N ASN A 134 16.70 1.47 20.32
CA ASN A 134 16.18 2.43 21.30
C ASN A 134 15.17 3.43 20.71
N LYS A 135 14.18 2.94 19.98
CA LYS A 135 13.12 3.73 19.37
C LYS A 135 11.75 3.31 19.86
N GLN A 136 10.90 4.30 20.11
CA GLN A 136 9.52 4.02 20.51
C GLN A 136 8.72 3.43 19.36
N VAL A 137 7.97 2.37 19.66
CA VAL A 137 7.09 1.66 18.75
C VAL A 137 5.65 1.84 19.22
N ALA A 138 4.84 2.44 18.39
CA ALA A 138 3.41 2.59 18.64
C ALA A 138 2.62 1.62 17.77
N TRP A 139 1.70 0.91 18.40
CA TRP A 139 0.86 -0.07 17.74
C TRP A 139 -0.55 -0.08 18.30
N ASP A 140 -1.50 -0.58 17.53
CA ASP A 140 -2.91 -0.57 17.89
C ASP A 140 -3.44 -1.99 18.07
N ILE A 141 -4.31 -2.16 19.06
CA ILE A 141 -5.24 -3.27 19.11
C ILE A 141 -6.46 -2.86 18.28
N PRO A 142 -7.00 -3.75 17.41
CA PRO A 142 -8.15 -3.42 16.58
C PRO A 142 -9.34 -2.90 17.41
N GLY A 143 -9.81 -1.71 17.08
CA GLY A 143 -10.86 -1.02 17.82
C GLY A 143 -12.21 -1.75 17.83
N ARG A 144 -12.41 -2.71 16.91
CA ARG A 144 -13.61 -3.58 16.86
C ARG A 144 -13.61 -4.71 17.88
N PHE A 145 -12.48 -4.95 18.54
CA PHE A 145 -12.38 -6.05 19.50
C PHE A 145 -13.13 -5.73 20.78
N THR A 146 -13.76 -6.75 21.35
CA THR A 146 -14.27 -6.69 22.72
C THR A 146 -13.11 -6.63 23.72
N PRO A 147 -13.31 -6.18 24.97
CA PRO A 147 -12.24 -6.15 25.98
C PRO A 147 -11.52 -7.50 26.12
N GLN A 148 -12.27 -8.60 26.08
CA GLN A 148 -11.68 -9.95 26.18
C GLN A 148 -10.82 -10.28 24.94
N ALA A 149 -11.31 -10.00 23.73
CA ALA A 149 -10.57 -10.21 22.50
C ALA A 149 -9.32 -9.31 22.44
N ALA A 150 -9.41 -8.08 22.90
CA ALA A 150 -8.29 -7.15 22.98
C ALA A 150 -7.20 -7.68 23.94
N ALA A 151 -7.57 -8.19 25.11
CA ALA A 151 -6.63 -8.80 26.04
C ALA A 151 -5.95 -10.04 25.44
N THR A 152 -6.71 -10.88 24.75
CA THR A 152 -6.17 -12.07 24.06
C THR A 152 -5.19 -11.66 22.94
N PHE A 153 -5.54 -10.65 22.16
CA PHE A 153 -4.66 -10.13 21.11
C PHE A 153 -3.37 -9.55 21.70
N TYR A 154 -3.47 -8.74 22.74
CA TYR A 154 -2.31 -8.20 23.46
C TYR A 154 -1.38 -9.32 23.93
N ALA A 155 -1.93 -10.33 24.60
CA ALA A 155 -1.18 -11.48 25.06
C ALA A 155 -0.50 -12.27 23.93
N SER A 156 -1.11 -12.32 22.74
CA SER A 156 -0.57 -13.03 21.58
C SER A 156 0.69 -12.37 20.99
N VAL A 157 0.87 -11.06 21.19
CA VAL A 157 2.09 -10.34 20.75
C VAL A 157 3.30 -10.78 21.60
N GLY A 158 3.08 -11.23 22.81
CA GLY A 158 4.09 -11.88 23.63
C GLY A 158 5.01 -10.93 24.43
N GLY A 159 6.13 -11.44 24.89
CA GLY A 159 7.05 -10.77 25.83
C GLY A 159 7.61 -9.44 25.35
N SER A 160 7.57 -9.16 24.04
CA SER A 160 8.00 -7.87 23.48
C SER A 160 7.10 -6.69 23.91
N THR A 161 5.91 -6.98 24.47
CA THR A 161 5.02 -5.94 24.99
C THR A 161 5.52 -5.27 26.27
N ASP A 162 6.39 -5.93 27.03
CA ASP A 162 6.98 -5.42 28.26
C ASP A 162 8.15 -4.44 28.01
N SER A 163 8.47 -4.20 26.76
CA SER A 163 9.51 -3.25 26.38
C SER A 163 9.17 -1.83 26.84
N LEU A 164 10.18 -1.11 27.33
CA LEU A 164 10.10 0.32 27.64
C LEU A 164 9.78 1.19 26.41
N TYR A 165 10.00 0.66 25.23
CA TYR A 165 9.77 1.31 23.94
C TYR A 165 8.42 0.97 23.33
N SER A 166 7.71 0.00 23.89
CA SER A 166 6.38 -0.43 23.43
C SER A 166 5.29 0.52 23.91
N GLN A 167 4.44 0.98 22.98
CA GLN A 167 3.26 1.77 23.28
C GLN A 167 2.06 1.19 22.56
N CYS A 168 1.24 0.49 23.31
CA CYS A 168 0.00 -0.09 22.83
C CYS A 168 -1.18 0.87 23.00
N TYR A 169 -2.01 0.95 21.98
CA TYR A 169 -3.24 1.72 22.00
C TYR A 169 -4.44 0.81 21.71
N TRP A 170 -5.48 0.96 22.50
CA TRP A 170 -6.78 0.39 22.20
C TRP A 170 -7.83 1.47 22.35
N ALA A 171 -8.29 1.97 21.22
CA ALA A 171 -9.31 3.00 21.17
C ALA A 171 -10.36 2.63 20.12
N PRO A 172 -11.58 2.28 20.52
CA PRO A 172 -12.65 1.92 19.59
C PRO A 172 -13.25 3.19 18.95
N ILE A 173 -12.44 3.95 18.27
CA ILE A 173 -12.85 5.17 17.56
C ILE A 173 -13.38 4.78 16.20
N ILE A 174 -14.58 5.26 15.89
CA ILE A 174 -15.21 5.11 14.58
C ILE A 174 -15.15 6.45 13.85
N ALA A 175 -14.53 6.44 12.69
CA ALA A 175 -14.42 7.60 11.81
C ALA A 175 -14.88 7.29 10.39
N ASN A 176 -15.06 8.32 9.58
CA ASN A 176 -15.34 8.13 8.16
C ASN A 176 -14.14 7.48 7.47
N ASN A 177 -14.41 6.46 6.65
CA ASN A 177 -13.39 5.79 5.87
C ASN A 177 -13.17 6.55 4.55
N PRO A 178 -12.01 7.20 4.35
CA PRO A 178 -11.76 7.96 3.13
C PRO A 178 -11.53 7.07 1.89
N ALA A 179 -11.15 5.81 2.09
CA ALA A 179 -10.80 4.92 0.99
C ALA A 179 -12.00 4.17 0.39
N ALA A 180 -12.98 3.79 1.21
CA ALA A 180 -14.08 2.93 0.76
C ALA A 180 -15.47 3.51 1.05
N GLY A 181 -15.55 4.72 1.58
CA GLY A 181 -16.80 5.29 2.10
C GLY A 181 -17.28 4.59 3.38
N GLY A 182 -18.34 5.14 3.99
CA GLY A 182 -18.88 4.61 5.23
C GLY A 182 -17.99 4.88 6.46
N LYS A 183 -18.17 4.08 7.49
CA LYS A 183 -17.45 4.22 8.76
C LYS A 183 -16.55 3.01 9.01
N ALA A 184 -15.36 3.27 9.56
CA ALA A 184 -14.41 2.23 9.96
C ALA A 184 -13.83 2.54 11.34
N TYR A 185 -13.38 1.48 12.02
CA TYR A 185 -12.56 1.65 13.21
C TYR A 185 -11.17 2.13 12.81
N MET A 186 -10.70 3.18 13.47
CA MET A 186 -9.40 3.79 13.22
C MET A 186 -8.46 3.55 14.38
N GLY A 187 -7.23 3.15 14.08
CA GLY A 187 -6.16 3.11 15.06
C GLY A 187 -5.70 4.51 15.45
N THR A 188 -5.26 4.68 16.68
CA THR A 188 -4.83 5.97 17.23
C THR A 188 -3.33 6.15 17.33
N SER A 189 -2.56 5.09 17.10
CA SER A 189 -1.09 5.14 17.20
C SER A 189 -0.47 6.15 16.24
N GLY A 190 -0.88 6.14 14.98
CA GLY A 190 -0.40 7.08 13.97
C GLY A 190 -0.72 8.52 14.29
N GLN A 191 -1.96 8.80 14.73
CA GLN A 191 -2.38 10.13 15.15
C GLN A 191 -1.56 10.64 16.36
N ASN A 192 -1.32 9.76 17.34
CA ASN A 192 -0.54 10.11 18.53
C ASN A 192 0.92 10.44 18.16
N ILE A 193 1.53 9.63 17.28
CA ILE A 193 2.88 9.92 16.76
C ILE A 193 2.88 11.25 16.01
N GLY A 194 1.90 11.52 15.17
CA GLY A 194 1.76 12.79 14.45
C GLY A 194 1.76 13.99 15.39
N TYR A 195 0.97 13.95 16.47
CA TYR A 195 0.95 14.98 17.48
C TYR A 195 2.29 15.14 18.20
N ARG A 196 2.97 14.03 18.52
CA ARG A 196 4.30 14.07 19.15
C ARG A 196 5.35 14.68 18.22
N CYS A 197 5.35 14.31 16.95
CA CYS A 197 6.25 14.88 15.96
C CYS A 197 6.02 16.38 15.80
N ALA A 198 4.77 16.82 15.69
CA ALA A 198 4.42 18.23 15.60
C ALA A 198 4.86 19.01 16.85
N ARG A 199 4.59 18.45 18.03
CA ARG A 199 5.01 19.07 19.30
C ARG A 199 6.53 19.12 19.44
N ASN A 200 7.23 18.05 19.12
CA ASN A 200 8.69 18.01 19.18
C ASN A 200 9.32 19.02 18.24
N ALA A 201 8.79 19.18 17.03
CA ALA A 201 9.27 20.19 16.08
C ALA A 201 9.16 21.60 16.67
N VAL A 202 8.02 21.94 17.26
CA VAL A 202 7.80 23.25 17.90
C VAL A 202 8.68 23.44 19.12
N THR A 203 8.85 22.41 19.94
CA THR A 203 9.64 22.47 21.17
C THR A 203 11.13 22.59 20.87
N ASN A 204 11.62 21.80 19.92
CA ASN A 204 13.03 21.83 19.49
C ASN A 204 13.40 23.19 18.86
N ALA A 205 12.50 23.75 18.04
CA ALA A 205 12.70 25.05 17.45
C ALA A 205 12.85 26.18 18.52
N LYS A 206 12.24 25.99 19.69
CA LYS A 206 12.31 26.92 20.81
C LYS A 206 13.37 26.54 21.86
N GLY A 207 14.11 25.48 21.68
CA GLY A 207 15.11 25.02 22.64
C GLY A 207 14.55 24.58 24.00
N ILE A 208 13.26 24.32 24.09
CA ILE A 208 12.57 23.95 25.33
C ILE A 208 12.15 22.49 25.27
N ALA A 209 12.98 21.61 25.77
CA ALA A 209 12.58 20.23 26.05
C ALA A 209 11.78 20.17 27.35
N LYS A 210 10.48 20.32 27.30
CA LYS A 210 9.64 19.99 28.46
C LYS A 210 9.17 18.54 28.34
N ARG A 211 9.65 17.75 29.23
CA ARG A 211 9.02 16.47 29.57
C ARG A 211 7.85 16.75 30.50
N ASN A 212 6.74 16.16 30.20
CA ASN A 212 5.73 15.83 31.18
C ASN A 212 5.58 14.31 31.17
#